data_d54284baef7e971449bb06fa2d88e614
#
_entry.id   d54284baef7e971449bb06fa2d88e614
#
_cell.length_a   1.000
_cell.length_b   1.000
_cell.length_c   1.000
_cell.angle_alpha   90.00
_cell.angle_beta   90.00
_cell.angle_gamma   90.00
#
_symmetry.space_group_name_H-M   'P 1'
#
loop_
_entity.id
_entity.type
_entity.pdbx_description
1 polymer ?
#
loop_
_entity_poly.entity_id
_entity_poly.type
_entity_poly.pdbx_seq_one_letter_code
_entity_poly.pdbx_strand_id
1 'polypeptide(L)'
;AYVIAVLNYAMRKHHDIVSEAPLSEDLYYNIDKYLVDAIAQYNKDFYRPQITAEIASEPLPCAGAVGTGISCGVDSLHALANQTAMKFKKHNITHLTFNNVGSHGEGEHAEKLYKARLERPQSFAKEYGFEFVASDSNLQNVVEQNHFKSHTYSSMFAVYCLQKLYSVYYYASSGYKYHEFRLYELPGSSCGSYEMLSLPLLSTHNLRIYSEGEGMTRMEKLKAVVNYAPSYKYLNVCLKEGDNCGTCEKCVRTLLGLDALGALDKYTEVFDVDYYRKHKKWYLQQLLIEKAHDKHDYFEMYPYFKNEITLSMRIKVLPHTIESMTRKLVPRDTWIFCLLKGIKRLFKS
;
A
#
# COMPACT_ATOMS: atom_id res chain seq x y z
N ALA A 1 -10.92 -12.68 -13.59
CA ALA A 1 -10.80 -11.27 -13.16
C ALA A 1 -11.99 -10.87 -12.28
N TYR A 2 -13.23 -10.94 -12.78
CA TYR A 2 -14.41 -10.37 -12.11
C TYR A 2 -14.72 -11.01 -10.75
N VAL A 3 -14.59 -12.32 -10.59
CA VAL A 3 -14.78 -13.00 -9.30
C VAL A 3 -13.84 -12.43 -8.25
N ILE A 4 -12.58 -12.16 -8.60
CA ILE A 4 -11.60 -11.54 -7.69
C ILE A 4 -12.05 -10.12 -7.30
N ALA A 5 -12.56 -9.34 -8.26
CA ALA A 5 -13.02 -7.97 -8.02
C ALA A 5 -14.13 -7.89 -6.98
N VAL A 6 -15.08 -8.84 -7.01
CA VAL A 6 -16.26 -8.84 -6.15
C VAL A 6 -16.09 -9.70 -4.89
N LEU A 7 -15.03 -10.50 -4.78
CA LEU A 7 -14.88 -11.49 -3.71
C LEU A 7 -14.97 -10.84 -2.30
N ASN A 8 -14.17 -9.82 -2.06
CA ASN A 8 -14.17 -9.13 -0.76
C ASN A 8 -15.53 -8.47 -0.46
N TYR A 9 -16.15 -7.86 -1.47
CA TYR A 9 -17.49 -7.28 -1.36
C TYR A 9 -18.55 -8.34 -1.04
N ALA A 10 -18.57 -9.45 -1.78
CA ALA A 10 -19.49 -10.55 -1.57
C ALA A 10 -19.40 -11.12 -0.16
N MET A 11 -18.17 -11.36 0.32
CA MET A 11 -17.94 -11.83 1.69
C MET A 11 -18.47 -10.84 2.74
N ARG A 12 -18.26 -9.52 2.55
CA ARG A 12 -18.71 -8.49 3.49
C ARG A 12 -20.21 -8.23 3.46
N LYS A 13 -20.84 -8.41 2.30
CA LYS A 13 -22.26 -8.14 2.09
C LYS A 13 -23.12 -9.39 2.17
N HIS A 14 -22.54 -10.55 2.44
CA HIS A 14 -23.20 -11.84 2.54
C HIS A 14 -23.92 -12.23 1.25
N HIS A 15 -23.22 -12.11 0.12
CA HIS A 15 -23.72 -12.49 -1.19
C HIS A 15 -22.98 -13.71 -1.72
N ASP A 16 -23.70 -14.57 -2.44
CA ASP A 16 -23.10 -15.60 -3.28
C ASP A 16 -22.62 -15.00 -4.61
N ILE A 17 -21.74 -15.71 -5.29
CA ILE A 17 -21.16 -15.29 -6.56
C ILE A 17 -21.53 -16.25 -7.66
N VAL A 18 -22.20 -15.74 -8.70
CA VAL A 18 -22.45 -16.48 -9.95
C VAL A 18 -21.62 -15.82 -11.05
N SER A 19 -20.76 -16.60 -11.68
CA SER A 19 -19.92 -16.15 -12.81
C SER A 19 -20.40 -16.79 -14.10
N GLU A 20 -20.82 -15.98 -15.06
CA GLU A 20 -21.15 -16.43 -16.43
C GLU A 20 -19.87 -16.77 -17.23
N ALA A 21 -18.74 -16.18 -16.85
CA ALA A 21 -17.45 -16.51 -17.45
C ALA A 21 -16.78 -17.65 -16.69
N PRO A 22 -16.11 -18.60 -17.39
CA PRO A 22 -15.44 -19.70 -16.74
C PRO A 22 -14.29 -19.23 -15.84
N LEU A 23 -14.06 -19.95 -14.76
CA LEU A 23 -12.93 -19.81 -13.85
C LEU A 23 -11.91 -20.90 -14.11
N SER A 24 -10.62 -20.56 -14.07
CA SER A 24 -9.58 -21.60 -14.08
C SER A 24 -9.71 -22.47 -12.82
N GLU A 25 -9.50 -23.78 -13.00
CA GLU A 25 -9.58 -24.77 -11.92
C GLU A 25 -8.73 -24.37 -10.72
N ASP A 26 -7.46 -24.00 -10.94
CA ASP A 26 -6.54 -23.56 -9.89
C ASP A 26 -7.11 -22.41 -9.06
N LEU A 27 -7.61 -21.37 -9.74
CA LEU A 27 -8.12 -20.17 -9.07
C LEU A 27 -9.38 -20.51 -8.26
N TYR A 28 -10.30 -21.28 -8.87
CA TYR A 28 -11.52 -21.71 -8.19
C TYR A 28 -11.20 -22.54 -6.96
N TYR A 29 -10.33 -23.54 -7.11
CA TYR A 29 -9.91 -24.40 -6.00
C TYR A 29 -9.26 -23.63 -4.86
N ASN A 30 -8.31 -22.74 -5.17
CA ASN A 30 -7.63 -21.94 -4.17
C ASN A 30 -8.58 -20.99 -3.41
N ILE A 31 -9.49 -20.34 -4.14
CA ILE A 31 -10.47 -19.43 -3.53
C ILE A 31 -11.45 -20.21 -2.66
N ASP A 32 -12.10 -21.25 -3.22
CA ASP A 32 -13.17 -21.98 -2.55
C ASP A 32 -12.67 -22.82 -1.37
N LYS A 33 -11.52 -23.51 -1.51
CA LYS A 33 -11.03 -24.44 -0.48
C LYS A 33 -10.18 -23.78 0.60
N TYR A 34 -9.56 -22.66 0.30
CA TYR A 34 -8.58 -22.07 1.23
C TYR A 34 -8.89 -20.62 1.56
N LEU A 35 -9.02 -19.73 0.57
CA LEU A 35 -9.05 -18.29 0.84
C LEU A 35 -10.31 -17.86 1.59
N VAL A 36 -11.49 -18.24 1.05
CA VAL A 36 -12.77 -17.81 1.66
C VAL A 36 -12.99 -18.49 3.02
N ASP A 37 -12.61 -19.75 3.17
CA ASP A 37 -12.69 -20.46 4.45
C ASP A 37 -11.78 -19.84 5.50
N ALA A 38 -10.52 -19.55 5.16
CA ALA A 38 -9.59 -18.95 6.09
C ALA A 38 -10.08 -17.57 6.58
N ILE A 39 -10.56 -16.70 5.68
CA ILE A 39 -11.03 -15.37 6.06
C ILE A 39 -12.33 -15.45 6.85
N ALA A 40 -13.32 -16.23 6.42
CA ALA A 40 -14.63 -16.33 7.07
C ALA A 40 -14.53 -17.01 8.45
N GLN A 41 -13.63 -17.95 8.64
CA GLN A 41 -13.46 -18.65 9.92
C GLN A 41 -13.03 -17.72 11.05
N TYR A 42 -12.20 -16.73 10.76
CA TYR A 42 -11.60 -15.85 11.77
C TYR A 42 -12.23 -14.46 11.82
N ASN A 43 -13.03 -14.10 10.83
CA ASN A 43 -13.71 -12.81 10.79
C ASN A 43 -15.23 -13.01 10.74
N LYS A 44 -15.89 -12.77 11.86
CA LYS A 44 -17.34 -12.97 12.01
C LYS A 44 -18.18 -12.05 11.10
N ASP A 45 -17.60 -10.97 10.61
CA ASP A 45 -18.27 -10.03 9.70
C ASP A 45 -18.19 -10.49 8.24
N PHE A 46 -17.46 -11.58 7.96
CA PHE A 46 -17.35 -12.15 6.62
C PHE A 46 -18.21 -13.41 6.48
N TYR A 47 -18.97 -13.42 5.41
CA TYR A 47 -19.73 -14.57 4.95
C TYR A 47 -18.85 -15.45 4.05
N ARG A 48 -19.05 -16.76 4.08
CA ARG A 48 -18.47 -17.69 3.11
C ARG A 48 -19.38 -17.79 1.90
N PRO A 49 -19.07 -17.12 0.78
CA PRO A 49 -19.92 -17.16 -0.41
C PRO A 49 -19.88 -18.53 -1.06
N GLN A 50 -21.03 -18.96 -1.59
CA GLN A 50 -21.06 -20.02 -2.58
C GLN A 50 -20.69 -19.43 -3.94
N ILE A 51 -19.69 -20.03 -4.60
CA ILE A 51 -19.23 -19.60 -5.91
C ILE A 51 -19.73 -20.61 -6.95
N THR A 52 -20.49 -20.15 -7.93
CA THR A 52 -20.98 -20.95 -9.06
C THR A 52 -20.36 -20.43 -10.34
N ALA A 53 -19.60 -21.28 -11.04
CA ALA A 53 -18.97 -20.96 -12.31
C ALA A 53 -18.72 -22.23 -13.11
N GLU A 54 -18.63 -22.11 -14.43
CA GLU A 54 -18.02 -23.14 -15.27
C GLU A 54 -16.52 -23.20 -14.97
N ILE A 55 -15.96 -24.41 -14.91
CA ILE A 55 -14.53 -24.62 -14.63
C ILE A 55 -13.79 -24.82 -15.95
N ALA A 56 -12.78 -23.98 -16.20
CA ALA A 56 -11.85 -24.13 -17.32
C ALA A 56 -10.59 -24.86 -16.84
N SER A 57 -10.40 -26.10 -17.30
CA SER A 57 -9.23 -26.94 -16.96
C SER A 57 -8.01 -26.59 -17.82
N GLU A 58 -8.24 -26.10 -19.05
CA GLU A 58 -7.16 -25.75 -19.95
C GLU A 58 -6.49 -24.41 -19.55
N PRO A 59 -5.17 -24.39 -19.41
CA PRO A 59 -4.46 -23.18 -19.08
C PRO A 59 -4.51 -22.16 -20.22
N LEU A 60 -4.73 -20.89 -19.90
CA LEU A 60 -4.67 -19.81 -20.90
C LEU A 60 -3.23 -19.64 -21.40
N PRO A 61 -3.04 -19.27 -22.69
CA PRO A 61 -1.71 -18.90 -23.18
C PRO A 61 -1.16 -17.70 -22.40
N CYS A 62 0.15 -17.69 -22.18
CA CYS A 62 0.84 -16.63 -21.44
C CYS A 62 2.03 -16.10 -22.25
N ALA A 63 2.14 -14.78 -22.37
CA ALA A 63 3.27 -14.13 -23.05
C ALA A 63 4.57 -14.14 -22.22
N GLY A 64 4.51 -14.53 -20.95
CA GLY A 64 5.70 -14.70 -20.12
C GLY A 64 6.25 -13.40 -19.50
N ALA A 65 5.52 -12.29 -19.56
CA ALA A 65 5.92 -11.04 -18.95
C ALA A 65 6.00 -11.14 -17.42
N VAL A 66 6.89 -10.36 -16.83
CA VAL A 66 7.01 -10.19 -15.38
C VAL A 66 6.62 -8.76 -15.03
N GLY A 67 5.54 -8.60 -14.29
CA GLY A 67 4.93 -7.29 -14.01
C GLY A 67 5.07 -6.83 -12.56
N THR A 68 4.99 -5.51 -12.36
CA THR A 68 4.76 -4.88 -11.05
C THR A 68 4.02 -3.57 -11.20
N GLY A 69 3.29 -3.16 -10.16
CA GLY A 69 2.69 -1.83 -10.08
C GLY A 69 3.72 -0.74 -9.87
N ILE A 70 3.60 0.39 -10.57
CA ILE A 70 4.49 1.54 -10.42
C ILE A 70 3.70 2.80 -10.05
N SER A 71 3.92 3.33 -8.86
CA SER A 71 3.43 4.64 -8.42
C SER A 71 4.57 5.63 -8.16
N CYS A 72 5.80 5.21 -8.40
CA CYS A 72 7.02 5.91 -7.99
C CYS A 72 7.12 6.18 -6.47
N GLY A 73 6.30 5.52 -5.66
CA GLY A 73 6.43 5.53 -4.19
C GLY A 73 7.51 4.56 -3.69
N VAL A 74 7.81 4.62 -2.39
CA VAL A 74 8.86 3.78 -1.78
C VAL A 74 8.64 2.30 -2.05
N ASP A 75 7.40 1.79 -1.93
CA ASP A 75 7.14 0.35 -2.09
C ASP A 75 7.36 -0.12 -3.53
N SER A 76 6.87 0.64 -4.51
CA SER A 76 7.04 0.30 -5.93
C SER A 76 8.50 0.43 -6.41
N LEU A 77 9.22 1.46 -5.94
CA LEU A 77 10.65 1.62 -6.27
C LEU A 77 11.51 0.58 -5.55
N HIS A 78 11.11 0.15 -4.35
CA HIS A 78 11.73 -0.98 -3.66
C HIS A 78 11.59 -2.28 -4.47
N ALA A 79 10.39 -2.59 -4.96
CA ALA A 79 10.16 -3.77 -5.80
C ALA A 79 11.06 -3.75 -7.04
N LEU A 80 11.22 -2.61 -7.69
CA LEU A 80 12.13 -2.44 -8.83
C LEU A 80 13.60 -2.62 -8.42
N ALA A 81 14.03 -2.02 -7.31
CA ALA A 81 15.40 -2.16 -6.82
C ALA A 81 15.78 -3.63 -6.57
N ASN A 82 14.83 -4.44 -6.10
CA ASN A 82 15.06 -5.84 -5.78
C ASN A 82 14.91 -6.78 -6.97
N GLN A 83 13.95 -6.51 -7.88
CA GLN A 83 13.49 -7.49 -8.86
C GLN A 83 13.88 -7.18 -10.32
N THR A 84 14.81 -6.24 -10.57
CA THR A 84 15.23 -5.89 -11.95
C THR A 84 16.57 -6.45 -12.38
N ALA A 85 17.49 -6.70 -11.48
CA ALA A 85 18.86 -7.12 -11.81
C ALA A 85 19.27 -8.43 -11.13
N MET A 86 18.31 -9.37 -11.01
CA MET A 86 18.57 -10.65 -10.35
C MET A 86 19.26 -11.66 -11.25
N LYS A 87 19.95 -12.62 -10.62
CA LYS A 87 20.49 -13.79 -11.30
C LYS A 87 19.39 -14.69 -11.91
N PHE A 88 18.17 -14.60 -11.38
CA PHE A 88 17.01 -15.38 -11.83
C PHE A 88 16.30 -14.69 -13.00
N LYS A 89 16.86 -14.79 -14.20
CA LYS A 89 16.42 -14.04 -15.40
C LYS A 89 14.92 -14.06 -15.68
N LYS A 90 14.26 -15.21 -15.46
CA LYS A 90 12.81 -15.38 -15.70
C LYS A 90 11.93 -14.64 -14.68
N HIS A 91 12.52 -14.09 -13.64
CA HIS A 91 11.83 -13.37 -12.57
C HIS A 91 12.11 -11.86 -12.58
N ASN A 92 13.00 -11.39 -13.46
CA ASN A 92 13.28 -9.96 -13.58
C ASN A 92 12.07 -9.22 -14.16
N ILE A 93 11.71 -8.09 -13.55
CA ILE A 93 10.61 -7.23 -14.01
C ILE A 93 10.90 -6.73 -15.42
N THR A 94 9.92 -6.86 -16.29
CA THR A 94 9.93 -6.42 -17.69
C THR A 94 8.84 -5.38 -17.98
N HIS A 95 7.75 -5.41 -17.22
CA HIS A 95 6.56 -4.58 -17.43
C HIS A 95 6.18 -3.82 -16.16
N LEU A 96 5.84 -2.55 -16.34
CA LEU A 96 5.32 -1.69 -15.28
C LEU A 96 3.84 -1.40 -15.52
N THR A 97 3.02 -1.50 -14.46
CA THR A 97 1.59 -1.23 -14.56
C THR A 97 1.19 -0.02 -13.72
N PHE A 98 0.30 0.80 -14.26
CA PHE A 98 -0.34 1.87 -13.52
C PHE A 98 -1.85 1.73 -13.62
N ASN A 99 -2.48 1.26 -12.53
CA ASN A 99 -3.86 0.83 -12.53
C ASN A 99 -4.76 1.83 -11.80
N ASN A 100 -5.82 2.30 -12.46
CA ASN A 100 -6.92 3.03 -11.83
C ASN A 100 -8.03 2.03 -11.45
N VAL A 101 -7.96 1.55 -10.21
CA VAL A 101 -8.91 0.56 -9.64
C VAL A 101 -9.42 1.03 -8.28
N GLY A 102 -9.57 2.35 -8.10
CA GLY A 102 -10.10 2.98 -6.89
C GLY A 102 -9.07 3.70 -6.01
N SER A 103 -7.77 3.62 -6.31
CA SER A 103 -6.72 4.31 -5.53
C SER A 103 -6.74 5.84 -5.66
N HIS A 104 -7.44 6.37 -6.65
CA HIS A 104 -7.57 7.79 -6.93
C HIS A 104 -8.89 8.39 -6.42
N GLY A 105 -9.78 7.57 -5.85
CA GLY A 105 -11.12 7.97 -5.43
C GLY A 105 -12.16 7.80 -6.52
N GLU A 106 -13.20 8.66 -6.54
CA GLU A 106 -14.34 8.58 -7.45
C GLU A 106 -14.62 9.92 -8.15
N GLY A 107 -15.28 9.86 -9.30
CA GLY A 107 -15.74 11.03 -10.06
C GLY A 107 -14.62 11.79 -10.77
N GLU A 108 -14.95 12.98 -11.26
CA GLU A 108 -14.05 13.82 -12.09
C GLU A 108 -12.70 14.14 -11.41
N HIS A 109 -12.69 14.31 -10.08
CA HIS A 109 -11.45 14.57 -9.36
C HIS A 109 -10.51 13.36 -9.45
N ALA A 110 -11.03 12.15 -9.33
CA ALA A 110 -10.27 10.92 -9.45
C ALA A 110 -9.66 10.75 -10.83
N GLU A 111 -10.41 11.07 -11.88
CA GLU A 111 -9.91 11.05 -13.27
C GLU A 111 -8.77 12.04 -13.49
N LYS A 112 -8.92 13.27 -12.99
CA LYS A 112 -7.86 14.29 -13.07
C LYS A 112 -6.61 13.83 -12.33
N LEU A 113 -6.79 13.29 -11.13
CA LEU A 113 -5.69 12.79 -10.30
C LEU A 113 -4.98 11.59 -10.95
N TYR A 114 -5.73 10.67 -11.55
CA TYR A 114 -5.17 9.56 -12.30
C TYR A 114 -4.31 10.05 -13.47
N LYS A 115 -4.84 10.96 -14.30
CA LYS A 115 -4.12 11.54 -15.45
C LYS A 115 -2.85 12.28 -15.01
N ALA A 116 -2.94 13.08 -13.96
CA ALA A 116 -1.80 13.82 -13.42
C ALA A 116 -0.70 12.89 -12.87
N ARG A 117 -1.08 11.75 -12.27
CA ARG A 117 -0.13 10.79 -11.72
C ARG A 117 0.44 9.80 -12.74
N LEU A 118 -0.18 9.67 -13.92
CA LEU A 118 0.22 8.71 -14.96
C LEU A 118 1.55 9.09 -15.61
N GLU A 119 1.81 10.38 -15.80
CA GLU A 119 2.96 10.88 -16.56
C GLU A 119 4.30 10.44 -15.98
N ARG A 120 4.45 10.49 -14.65
CA ARG A 120 5.71 10.14 -13.96
C ARG A 120 6.08 8.67 -14.11
N PRO A 121 5.19 7.70 -13.83
CA PRO A 121 5.42 6.28 -14.10
C PRO A 121 5.70 5.96 -15.57
N GLN A 122 5.02 6.61 -16.48
CA GLN A 122 5.22 6.43 -17.91
C GLN A 122 6.60 6.93 -18.36
N SER A 123 7.02 8.11 -17.87
CA SER A 123 8.34 8.66 -18.12
C SER A 123 9.45 7.78 -17.54
N PHE A 124 9.24 7.26 -16.32
CA PHE A 124 10.14 6.28 -15.70
C PHE A 124 10.31 5.03 -16.58
N ALA A 125 9.19 4.42 -17.00
CA ALA A 125 9.23 3.22 -17.83
C ALA A 125 9.99 3.45 -19.14
N LYS A 126 9.73 4.57 -19.82
CA LYS A 126 10.41 4.97 -21.05
C LYS A 126 11.92 5.18 -20.86
N GLU A 127 12.33 5.87 -19.78
CA GLU A 127 13.73 6.20 -19.52
C GLU A 127 14.55 4.95 -19.19
N TYR A 128 13.95 4.00 -18.47
CA TYR A 128 14.64 2.78 -18.02
C TYR A 128 14.34 1.53 -18.85
N GLY A 129 13.61 1.67 -19.97
CA GLY A 129 13.43 0.59 -20.94
C GLY A 129 12.46 -0.49 -20.50
N PHE A 130 11.45 -0.15 -19.70
CA PHE A 130 10.38 -1.07 -19.33
C PHE A 130 9.18 -0.91 -20.27
N GLU A 131 8.51 -2.01 -20.57
CA GLU A 131 7.18 -1.96 -21.17
C GLU A 131 6.19 -1.37 -20.16
N PHE A 132 5.27 -0.52 -20.63
CA PHE A 132 4.36 0.20 -19.77
C PHE A 132 2.90 -0.09 -20.13
N VAL A 133 2.11 -0.48 -19.12
CA VAL A 133 0.68 -0.74 -19.27
C VAL A 133 -0.10 0.14 -18.29
N ALA A 134 -0.96 0.99 -18.83
CA ALA A 134 -1.94 1.74 -18.04
C ALA A 134 -3.31 1.08 -18.16
N SER A 135 -4.00 0.87 -17.05
CA SER A 135 -5.37 0.42 -17.04
C SER A 135 -6.28 1.40 -16.30
N ASP A 136 -7.45 1.63 -16.85
CA ASP A 136 -8.49 2.47 -16.27
C ASP A 136 -9.77 1.65 -16.13
N SER A 137 -10.39 1.66 -14.94
CA SER A 137 -11.54 0.85 -14.64
C SER A 137 -12.54 1.62 -13.79
N ASN A 138 -13.81 1.41 -14.10
CA ASN A 138 -14.94 1.91 -13.31
C ASN A 138 -15.36 0.94 -12.18
N LEU A 139 -14.49 0.03 -11.76
CA LEU A 139 -14.79 -0.97 -10.72
C LEU A 139 -15.42 -0.35 -9.46
N GLN A 140 -14.90 0.79 -9.02
CA GLN A 140 -15.40 1.49 -7.83
C GLN A 140 -16.85 1.99 -7.99
N ASN A 141 -17.26 2.33 -9.21
CA ASN A 141 -18.61 2.78 -9.50
C ASN A 141 -19.61 1.61 -9.58
N VAL A 142 -19.11 0.41 -9.91
CA VAL A 142 -19.93 -0.81 -10.06
C VAL A 142 -20.02 -1.56 -8.72
N VAL A 143 -18.90 -1.64 -8.00
CA VAL A 143 -18.80 -2.33 -6.71
C VAL A 143 -18.51 -1.30 -5.64
N GLU A 144 -19.54 -0.87 -4.94
CA GLU A 144 -19.43 0.10 -3.83
C GLU A 144 -18.62 -0.49 -2.67
N GLN A 145 -17.32 -0.38 -2.76
CA GLN A 145 -16.42 -0.89 -1.72
C GLN A 145 -15.35 0.13 -1.34
N ASN A 146 -15.00 0.13 -0.07
CA ASN A 146 -13.93 0.99 0.43
C ASN A 146 -12.57 0.49 -0.09
N HIS A 147 -11.88 1.31 -0.88
CA HIS A 147 -10.57 0.97 -1.46
C HIS A 147 -9.56 0.49 -0.41
N PHE A 148 -9.49 1.14 0.75
CA PHE A 148 -8.59 0.74 1.83
C PHE A 148 -8.82 -0.71 2.29
N LYS A 149 -10.07 -1.18 2.20
CA LYS A 149 -10.47 -2.53 2.59
C LYS A 149 -10.39 -3.57 1.46
N SER A 150 -10.22 -3.12 0.21
CA SER A 150 -10.30 -3.99 -0.98
C SER A 150 -9.13 -3.85 -1.95
N HIS A 151 -8.14 -2.98 -1.68
CA HIS A 151 -7.09 -2.62 -2.64
C HIS A 151 -6.32 -3.81 -3.21
N THR A 152 -6.07 -4.87 -2.42
CA THR A 152 -5.41 -6.09 -2.90
C THR A 152 -6.24 -6.77 -3.98
N TYR A 153 -7.55 -6.92 -3.76
CA TYR A 153 -8.48 -7.54 -4.70
C TYR A 153 -8.70 -6.68 -5.95
N SER A 154 -8.86 -5.37 -5.77
CA SER A 154 -9.00 -4.42 -6.90
C SER A 154 -7.74 -4.41 -7.77
N SER A 155 -6.56 -4.45 -7.17
CA SER A 155 -5.29 -4.52 -7.92
C SER A 155 -5.17 -5.86 -8.65
N MET A 156 -5.52 -6.96 -8.00
CA MET A 156 -5.49 -8.28 -8.65
C MET A 156 -6.53 -8.40 -9.76
N PHE A 157 -7.67 -7.75 -9.65
CA PHE A 157 -8.61 -7.64 -10.77
C PHE A 157 -7.94 -7.08 -12.03
N ALA A 158 -7.22 -5.95 -11.92
CA ALA A 158 -6.50 -5.37 -13.06
C ALA A 158 -5.43 -6.33 -13.61
N VAL A 159 -4.68 -7.01 -12.75
CA VAL A 159 -3.69 -8.02 -13.15
C VAL A 159 -4.36 -9.18 -13.92
N TYR A 160 -5.50 -9.64 -13.44
CA TYR A 160 -6.25 -10.73 -14.08
C TYR A 160 -6.94 -10.33 -15.39
N CYS A 161 -7.26 -9.05 -15.60
CA CYS A 161 -7.65 -8.56 -16.92
C CYS A 161 -6.53 -8.75 -17.95
N LEU A 162 -5.28 -8.81 -17.49
CA LEU A 162 -4.07 -9.00 -18.30
C LEU A 162 -3.41 -10.35 -18.06
N GLN A 163 -4.15 -11.37 -17.61
CA GLN A 163 -3.61 -12.69 -17.22
C GLN A 163 -2.90 -13.45 -18.34
N LYS A 164 -3.19 -13.13 -19.61
CA LYS A 164 -2.48 -13.67 -20.76
C LYS A 164 -1.10 -13.03 -21.02
N LEU A 165 -0.83 -11.90 -20.38
CA LEU A 165 0.44 -11.19 -20.49
C LEU A 165 1.45 -11.70 -19.47
N TYR A 166 1.04 -11.84 -18.21
CA TYR A 166 1.94 -12.06 -17.08
C TYR A 166 2.11 -13.55 -16.73
N SER A 167 3.35 -13.98 -16.56
CA SER A 167 3.70 -15.24 -15.90
C SER A 167 4.02 -15.04 -14.41
N VAL A 168 4.53 -13.86 -14.05
CA VAL A 168 4.83 -13.45 -12.69
C VAL A 168 4.33 -12.01 -12.48
N TYR A 169 3.74 -11.76 -11.33
CA TYR A 169 3.41 -10.40 -10.91
C TYR A 169 3.84 -10.14 -9.47
N TYR A 170 4.60 -9.10 -9.27
CA TYR A 170 5.00 -8.62 -7.95
C TYR A 170 4.06 -7.54 -7.47
N TYR A 171 3.34 -7.83 -6.41
CA TYR A 171 2.54 -6.83 -5.72
C TYR A 171 3.41 -6.12 -4.69
N ALA A 172 3.63 -4.81 -4.85
CA ALA A 172 4.43 -4.02 -3.93
C ALA A 172 3.71 -3.91 -2.58
N SER A 173 4.13 -4.72 -1.61
CA SER A 173 3.50 -4.83 -0.29
C SER A 173 3.56 -3.53 0.50
N SER A 174 2.54 -3.27 1.30
CA SER A 174 2.50 -2.14 2.25
C SER A 174 3.42 -2.31 3.46
N GLY A 175 4.03 -3.51 3.66
CA GLY A 175 5.07 -3.75 4.64
C GLY A 175 4.60 -4.32 5.97
N TYR A 176 3.60 -5.18 5.95
CA TYR A 176 3.28 -5.99 7.13
C TYR A 176 4.31 -7.09 7.30
N LYS A 177 4.90 -7.18 8.48
CA LYS A 177 5.83 -8.27 8.83
C LYS A 177 5.08 -9.58 9.06
N TYR A 178 5.76 -10.71 8.91
CA TYR A 178 5.17 -12.03 9.12
C TYR A 178 4.48 -12.17 10.49
N HIS A 179 5.02 -11.60 11.56
CA HIS A 179 4.42 -11.64 12.90
C HIS A 179 3.23 -10.67 13.07
N GLU A 180 3.01 -9.75 12.13
CA GLU A 180 1.85 -8.85 12.09
C GLU A 180 0.71 -9.40 11.24
N PHE A 181 0.93 -10.54 10.57
CA PHE A 181 -0.08 -11.23 9.78
C PHE A 181 -1.31 -11.57 10.62
N ARG A 182 -2.48 -11.27 10.07
CA ARG A 182 -3.76 -11.58 10.71
C ARG A 182 -4.87 -11.76 9.70
N LEU A 183 -5.70 -12.76 9.90
CA LEU A 183 -6.87 -13.06 9.09
C LEU A 183 -8.09 -12.24 9.51
N TYR A 184 -8.22 -11.95 10.81
CA TYR A 184 -9.30 -11.13 11.32
C TYR A 184 -9.00 -9.64 11.17
N GLU A 185 -10.06 -8.86 10.93
CA GLU A 185 -9.93 -7.41 10.84
C GLU A 185 -10.21 -6.74 12.19
N LEU A 186 -9.28 -5.91 12.60
CA LEU A 186 -9.49 -4.95 13.66
C LEU A 186 -10.10 -3.67 13.08
N PRO A 187 -10.78 -2.83 13.89
CA PRO A 187 -11.18 -1.51 13.45
C PRO A 187 -9.99 -0.73 12.88
N GLY A 188 -10.12 -0.29 11.63
CA GLY A 188 -9.06 0.44 10.91
C GLY A 188 -8.01 -0.42 10.22
N SER A 189 -8.10 -1.76 10.26
CA SER A 189 -7.23 -2.62 9.45
C SER A 189 -7.64 -2.65 7.97
N SER A 190 -6.72 -3.04 7.11
CA SER A 190 -6.94 -3.19 5.67
C SER A 190 -6.75 -4.65 5.23
N CYS A 191 -7.17 -4.97 4.00
CA CYS A 191 -6.90 -6.28 3.39
C CYS A 191 -5.41 -6.59 3.27
N GLY A 192 -4.53 -5.58 3.30
CA GLY A 192 -3.08 -5.75 3.38
C GLY A 192 -2.61 -6.54 4.60
N SER A 193 -3.42 -6.60 5.67
CA SER A 193 -3.07 -7.38 6.89
C SER A 193 -2.89 -8.88 6.62
N TYR A 194 -3.52 -9.41 5.57
CA TYR A 194 -3.47 -10.83 5.19
C TYR A 194 -3.12 -11.05 3.72
N GLU A 195 -2.50 -10.06 3.06
CA GLU A 195 -2.09 -10.19 1.65
C GLU A 195 -1.07 -11.31 1.42
N MET A 196 -0.26 -11.66 2.43
CA MET A 196 0.67 -12.79 2.40
C MET A 196 -0.04 -14.15 2.23
N LEU A 197 -1.30 -14.25 2.62
CA LEU A 197 -2.15 -15.41 2.34
C LEU A 197 -2.89 -15.23 1.01
N SER A 198 -3.55 -14.09 0.82
CA SER A 198 -4.45 -13.90 -0.33
C SER A 198 -3.71 -13.89 -1.66
N LEU A 199 -2.55 -13.24 -1.77
CA LEU A 199 -1.83 -13.14 -3.04
C LEU A 199 -1.35 -14.49 -3.57
N PRO A 200 -0.69 -15.36 -2.78
CA PRO A 200 -0.35 -16.71 -3.24
C PRO A 200 -1.57 -17.56 -3.64
N LEU A 201 -2.68 -17.46 -2.89
CA LEU A 201 -3.91 -18.19 -3.19
C LEU A 201 -4.70 -17.62 -4.37
N LEU A 202 -4.39 -16.41 -4.81
CA LEU A 202 -4.85 -15.86 -6.09
C LEU A 202 -3.93 -16.22 -7.25
N SER A 203 -2.89 -17.01 -7.07
CA SER A 203 -2.04 -17.51 -8.17
C SER A 203 -2.70 -18.67 -8.91
N THR A 204 -2.29 -18.84 -10.18
CA THR A 204 -2.66 -19.99 -11.02
C THR A 204 -1.40 -20.66 -11.55
N HIS A 205 -1.57 -21.74 -12.34
CA HIS A 205 -0.45 -22.40 -13.02
C HIS A 205 0.36 -21.41 -13.88
N ASN A 206 -0.30 -20.53 -14.61
CA ASN A 206 0.33 -19.60 -15.55
C ASN A 206 0.68 -18.25 -14.99
N LEU A 207 0.09 -17.83 -13.87
CA LEU A 207 0.32 -16.53 -13.24
C LEU A 207 0.68 -16.72 -11.77
N ARG A 208 1.93 -16.49 -11.44
CA ARG A 208 2.42 -16.48 -10.05
C ARG A 208 2.41 -15.06 -9.49
N ILE A 209 1.80 -14.88 -8.33
CA ILE A 209 1.68 -13.59 -7.67
C ILE A 209 2.48 -13.65 -6.37
N TYR A 210 3.37 -12.69 -6.21
CA TYR A 210 4.20 -12.55 -5.02
C TYR A 210 3.94 -11.20 -4.34
N SER A 211 3.90 -11.20 -3.01
CA SER A 211 3.96 -9.99 -2.22
C SER A 211 5.41 -9.55 -2.10
N GLU A 212 5.78 -8.45 -2.75
CA GLU A 212 7.18 -7.98 -2.77
C GLU A 212 7.44 -6.99 -1.64
N GLY A 213 8.49 -7.24 -0.87
CA GLY A 213 8.85 -6.45 0.29
C GLY A 213 8.04 -6.73 1.55
N GLU A 214 7.30 -7.84 1.57
CA GLU A 214 6.72 -8.36 2.82
C GLU A 214 7.84 -8.73 3.80
N GLY A 215 7.56 -8.59 5.08
CA GLY A 215 8.58 -8.78 6.11
C GLY A 215 9.54 -7.61 6.30
N MET A 216 9.54 -6.61 5.42
CA MET A 216 10.38 -5.42 5.52
C MET A 216 9.62 -4.24 6.12
N THR A 217 10.31 -3.49 6.98
CA THR A 217 9.82 -2.20 7.45
C THR A 217 9.95 -1.11 6.39
N ARG A 218 9.28 0.02 6.62
CA ARG A 218 9.44 1.20 5.75
C ARG A 218 10.90 1.67 5.67
N MET A 219 11.64 1.62 6.77
CA MET A 219 13.05 2.02 6.81
C MET A 219 13.94 1.05 6.04
N GLU A 220 13.68 -0.25 6.13
CA GLU A 220 14.41 -1.26 5.36
C GLU A 220 14.18 -1.10 3.85
N LYS A 221 12.94 -0.86 3.44
CA LYS A 221 12.61 -0.54 2.04
C LYS A 221 13.31 0.74 1.57
N LEU A 222 13.28 1.78 2.39
CA LEU A 222 13.91 3.05 2.05
C LEU A 222 15.44 2.90 1.92
N LYS A 223 16.09 2.04 2.72
CA LYS A 223 17.53 1.70 2.55
C LYS A 223 17.81 1.09 1.17
N ALA A 224 16.95 0.24 0.66
CA ALA A 224 17.10 -0.30 -0.70
C ALA A 224 16.91 0.82 -1.74
N VAL A 225 15.88 1.65 -1.57
CA VAL A 225 15.54 2.75 -2.48
C VAL A 225 16.65 3.81 -2.56
N VAL A 226 17.32 4.16 -1.46
CA VAL A 226 18.44 5.13 -1.49
C VAL A 226 19.69 4.61 -2.21
N ASN A 227 19.75 3.32 -2.50
CA ASN A 227 20.80 2.70 -3.32
C ASN A 227 20.35 2.45 -4.77
N TYR A 228 19.13 2.79 -5.11
CA TYR A 228 18.55 2.65 -6.44
C TYR A 228 18.50 4.03 -7.12
N ALA A 229 19.52 4.34 -7.92
CA ALA A 229 19.69 5.68 -8.50
C ALA A 229 18.47 6.25 -9.22
N PRO A 230 17.63 5.46 -9.95
CA PRO A 230 16.42 5.98 -10.57
C PRO A 230 15.43 6.63 -9.57
N SER A 231 15.51 6.29 -8.30
CA SER A 231 14.65 6.88 -7.25
C SER A 231 14.95 8.37 -7.02
N TYR A 232 16.18 8.85 -7.27
CA TYR A 232 16.60 10.22 -6.98
C TYR A 232 15.79 11.24 -7.78
N LYS A 233 15.44 10.88 -9.02
CA LYS A 233 14.64 11.69 -9.96
C LYS A 233 13.14 11.41 -9.88
N TYR A 234 12.75 10.18 -9.50
CA TYR A 234 11.37 9.73 -9.68
C TYR A 234 10.58 9.50 -8.40
N LEU A 235 11.23 9.48 -7.21
CA LEU A 235 10.52 9.23 -5.95
C LEU A 235 9.40 10.27 -5.74
N ASN A 236 8.15 9.78 -5.71
CA ASN A 236 6.97 10.58 -5.40
C ASN A 236 6.09 9.85 -4.41
N VAL A 237 5.93 10.42 -3.22
CA VAL A 237 5.14 9.85 -2.13
C VAL A 237 3.94 10.72 -1.74
N CYS A 238 3.75 11.86 -2.41
CA CYS A 238 2.77 12.85 -2.00
C CYS A 238 1.34 12.34 -2.13
N LEU A 239 0.50 12.70 -1.14
CA LEU A 239 -0.94 12.46 -1.18
C LEU A 239 -1.68 13.48 -2.03
N LYS A 240 -1.08 14.65 -2.27
CA LYS A 240 -1.62 15.74 -3.09
C LYS A 240 -1.28 15.52 -4.57
N GLU A 241 -1.88 16.33 -5.42
CA GLU A 241 -1.54 16.37 -6.84
C GLU A 241 -0.12 16.94 -7.06
N GLY A 242 0.56 16.44 -8.08
CA GLY A 242 1.86 16.94 -8.52
C GLY A 242 3.05 16.37 -7.71
N ASP A 243 4.01 17.26 -7.45
CA ASP A 243 5.27 16.91 -6.81
C ASP A 243 5.16 16.75 -5.29
N ASN A 244 6.23 16.27 -4.67
CA ASN A 244 6.28 16.09 -3.23
C ASN A 244 6.14 17.42 -2.49
N CYS A 245 5.04 17.62 -1.77
CA CYS A 245 4.75 18.87 -1.06
C CYS A 245 5.62 19.10 0.20
N GLY A 246 6.41 18.12 0.62
CA GLY A 246 7.24 18.18 1.83
C GLY A 246 6.48 18.10 3.17
N THR A 247 5.19 18.43 3.21
CA THR A 247 4.45 18.66 4.46
C THR A 247 3.35 17.66 4.79
N CYS A 248 2.88 16.85 3.82
CA CYS A 248 1.91 15.78 4.11
C CYS A 248 2.59 14.63 4.86
N GLU A 249 1.79 13.79 5.51
CA GLU A 249 2.28 12.67 6.33
C GLU A 249 3.32 11.80 5.60
N LYS A 250 3.04 11.42 4.34
CA LYS A 250 3.97 10.59 3.57
C LYS A 250 5.28 11.31 3.22
N CYS A 251 5.21 12.61 2.88
CA CYS A 251 6.42 13.40 2.61
C CYS A 251 7.25 13.60 3.88
N VAL A 252 6.61 13.94 5.01
CA VAL A 252 7.28 14.09 6.32
C VAL A 252 8.01 12.82 6.71
N ARG A 253 7.31 11.68 6.65
CA ARG A 253 7.88 10.38 6.96
C ARG A 253 9.06 10.03 6.06
N THR A 254 8.94 10.31 4.77
CA THR A 254 10.01 9.99 3.81
C THR A 254 11.22 10.90 4.00
N LEU A 255 11.04 12.20 4.17
CA LEU A 255 12.13 13.14 4.43
C LEU A 255 12.89 12.81 5.72
N LEU A 256 12.19 12.49 6.81
CA LEU A 256 12.80 12.02 8.05
C LEU A 256 13.60 10.72 7.83
N GLY A 257 13.04 9.77 7.07
CA GLY A 257 13.75 8.54 6.73
C GLY A 257 15.01 8.77 5.88
N LEU A 258 14.94 9.66 4.88
CA LEU A 258 16.09 10.05 4.07
C LEU A 258 17.18 10.76 4.89
N ASP A 259 16.79 11.62 5.83
CA ASP A 259 17.71 12.28 6.76
C ASP A 259 18.38 11.26 7.70
N ALA A 260 17.60 10.36 8.28
CA ALA A 260 18.10 9.28 9.13
C ALA A 260 19.13 8.39 8.41
N LEU A 261 19.01 8.26 7.10
CA LEU A 261 19.94 7.48 6.25
C LEU A 261 21.08 8.31 5.66
N GLY A 262 21.16 9.63 5.95
CA GLY A 262 22.15 10.54 5.39
C GLY A 262 22.03 10.71 3.87
N ALA A 263 20.82 10.57 3.31
CA ALA A 263 20.60 10.50 1.86
C ALA A 263 19.86 11.73 1.28
N LEU A 264 19.56 12.75 2.07
CA LEU A 264 18.78 13.92 1.62
C LEU A 264 19.32 14.56 0.34
N ASP A 265 20.65 14.71 0.23
CA ASP A 265 21.28 15.39 -0.91
C ASP A 265 21.06 14.67 -2.25
N LYS A 266 20.74 13.40 -2.22
CA LYS A 266 20.41 12.64 -3.43
C LYS A 266 18.99 12.94 -3.97
N TYR A 267 18.15 13.61 -3.20
CA TYR A 267 16.71 13.78 -3.50
C TYR A 267 16.31 15.26 -3.69
N THR A 268 17.26 16.12 -4.00
CA THR A 268 17.02 17.56 -4.22
C THR A 268 16.18 17.85 -5.46
N GLU A 269 16.09 16.92 -6.42
CA GLU A 269 15.22 17.06 -7.60
C GLU A 269 13.75 16.80 -7.28
N VAL A 270 13.46 16.05 -6.22
CA VAL A 270 12.08 15.61 -5.89
C VAL A 270 11.56 16.12 -4.56
N PHE A 271 12.41 16.72 -3.73
CA PHE A 271 12.04 17.38 -2.49
C PHE A 271 12.75 18.73 -2.33
N ASP A 272 12.07 19.69 -1.73
CA ASP A 272 12.70 20.91 -1.21
C ASP A 272 13.48 20.59 0.08
N VAL A 273 14.72 20.13 -0.10
CA VAL A 273 15.61 19.71 1.00
C VAL A 273 16.03 20.91 1.85
N ASP A 274 16.14 22.09 1.26
CA ASP A 274 16.51 23.32 1.99
C ASP A 274 15.36 23.77 2.90
N TYR A 275 14.13 23.67 2.41
CA TYR A 275 12.96 23.89 3.27
C TYR A 275 12.93 22.89 4.45
N TYR A 276 13.19 21.62 4.20
CA TYR A 276 13.30 20.60 5.25
C TYR A 276 14.35 20.99 6.30
N ARG A 277 15.56 21.31 5.88
CA ARG A 277 16.67 21.69 6.77
C ARG A 277 16.33 22.91 7.62
N LYS A 278 15.77 23.95 6.99
CA LYS A 278 15.33 25.18 7.66
C LYS A 278 14.24 24.91 8.71
N HIS A 279 13.35 23.95 8.45
CA HIS A 279 12.22 23.63 9.31
C HIS A 279 12.39 22.32 10.09
N LYS A 280 13.60 21.76 10.17
CA LYS A 280 13.90 20.45 10.78
C LYS A 280 13.27 20.28 12.16
N LYS A 281 13.23 21.33 12.97
CA LYS A 281 12.58 21.32 14.29
C LYS A 281 11.08 20.93 14.22
N TRP A 282 10.35 21.40 13.21
CA TRP A 282 8.96 21.04 13.00
C TRP A 282 8.83 19.56 12.59
N TYR A 283 9.68 19.06 11.69
CA TYR A 283 9.68 17.65 11.30
C TYR A 283 9.97 16.72 12.48
N LEU A 284 10.90 17.09 13.36
CA LEU A 284 11.18 16.33 14.58
C LEU A 284 10.00 16.36 15.57
N GLN A 285 9.22 17.44 15.61
CA GLN A 285 7.97 17.48 16.38
C GLN A 285 6.93 16.53 15.76
N GLN A 286 6.79 16.47 14.42
CA GLN A 286 5.91 15.49 13.77
C GLN A 286 6.35 14.05 14.09
N LEU A 287 7.65 13.76 14.06
CA LEU A 287 8.18 12.46 14.46
C LEU A 287 7.73 12.07 15.87
N LEU A 288 7.82 12.99 16.82
CA LEU A 288 7.39 12.75 18.21
C LEU A 288 5.87 12.56 18.32
N ILE A 289 5.07 13.33 17.58
CA ILE A 289 3.60 13.22 17.57
C ILE A 289 3.19 11.84 17.03
N GLU A 290 3.72 11.48 15.85
CA GLU A 290 3.36 10.23 15.21
C GLU A 290 3.86 9.00 15.99
N LYS A 291 5.03 9.12 16.62
CA LYS A 291 5.52 8.11 17.58
C LYS A 291 4.59 8.00 18.79
N ALA A 292 4.08 9.09 19.32
CA ALA A 292 3.11 9.07 20.42
C ALA A 292 1.78 8.42 20.02
N HIS A 293 1.43 8.45 18.73
CA HIS A 293 0.27 7.77 18.16
C HIS A 293 0.56 6.30 17.76
N ASP A 294 1.68 5.72 18.22
CA ASP A 294 2.11 4.33 17.99
C ASP A 294 2.33 3.96 16.51
N LYS A 295 2.68 4.93 15.66
CA LYS A 295 3.06 4.63 14.30
C LYS A 295 4.46 4.02 14.25
N HIS A 296 4.55 2.76 13.87
CA HIS A 296 5.76 1.94 13.93
C HIS A 296 6.95 2.56 13.19
N ASP A 297 6.74 3.11 12.00
CA ASP A 297 7.80 3.72 11.18
C ASP A 297 8.59 4.79 11.96
N TYR A 298 7.91 5.55 12.81
CA TYR A 298 8.52 6.63 13.59
C TYR A 298 9.29 6.13 14.83
N PHE A 299 8.96 4.94 15.33
CA PHE A 299 9.78 4.28 16.34
C PHE A 299 11.16 3.88 15.78
N GLU A 300 11.20 3.40 14.55
CA GLU A 300 12.45 3.04 13.88
C GLU A 300 13.32 4.24 13.56
N MET A 301 12.71 5.39 13.23
CA MET A 301 13.43 6.63 12.93
C MET A 301 13.94 7.35 14.18
N TYR A 302 13.22 7.24 15.31
CA TYR A 302 13.51 7.99 16.53
C TYR A 302 14.95 7.88 17.04
N PRO A 303 15.62 6.71 17.05
CA PRO A 303 17.01 6.58 17.49
C PRO A 303 18.00 7.48 16.75
N TYR A 304 17.78 7.73 15.47
CA TYR A 304 18.65 8.57 14.64
C TYR A 304 18.65 10.04 15.06
N PHE A 305 17.52 10.51 15.62
CA PHE A 305 17.30 11.92 16.00
C PHE A 305 17.31 12.15 17.51
N LYS A 306 17.61 11.14 18.31
CA LYS A 306 17.53 11.20 19.77
C LYS A 306 18.28 12.39 20.37
N ASN A 307 19.47 12.71 19.84
CA ASN A 307 20.34 13.78 20.31
C ASN A 307 19.89 15.18 19.84
N GLU A 308 19.08 15.28 18.81
CA GLU A 308 18.54 16.53 18.27
C GLU A 308 17.20 16.93 18.95
N ILE A 309 16.56 15.99 19.61
CA ILE A 309 15.25 16.19 20.26
C ILE A 309 15.46 16.88 21.62
N THR A 310 15.08 18.16 21.67
CA THR A 310 15.19 18.98 22.87
C THR A 310 14.01 18.77 23.84
N LEU A 311 14.20 19.18 25.13
CA LEU A 311 13.14 19.14 26.13
C LEU A 311 11.93 19.99 25.68
N SER A 312 12.17 21.15 25.08
CA SER A 312 11.10 22.03 24.58
C SER A 312 10.23 21.36 23.50
N MET A 313 10.80 20.52 22.63
CA MET A 313 10.03 19.73 21.65
C MET A 313 9.16 18.69 22.37
N ARG A 314 9.69 18.01 23.38
CA ARG A 314 8.94 17.01 24.16
C ARG A 314 7.76 17.64 24.89
N ILE A 315 7.95 18.83 25.49
CA ILE A 315 6.87 19.57 26.17
C ILE A 315 5.77 19.94 25.17
N LYS A 316 6.10 20.45 23.99
CA LYS A 316 5.11 20.81 22.95
C LYS A 316 4.29 19.61 22.45
N VAL A 317 4.83 18.41 22.49
CA VAL A 317 4.15 17.18 22.05
C VAL A 317 3.41 16.50 23.21
N LEU A 318 3.61 16.92 24.44
CA LEU A 318 2.99 16.31 25.62
C LEU A 318 1.46 16.13 25.52
N PRO A 319 0.68 17.11 24.99
CA PRO A 319 -0.76 16.92 24.80
C PRO A 319 -1.12 15.73 23.89
N HIS A 320 -0.35 15.51 22.83
CA HIS A 320 -0.55 14.35 21.92
C HIS A 320 -0.20 13.03 22.60
N THR A 321 0.86 13.03 23.44
CA THR A 321 1.24 11.85 24.21
C THR A 321 0.15 11.48 25.22
N ILE A 322 -0.37 12.47 25.96
CA ILE A 322 -1.48 12.27 26.90
C ILE A 322 -2.72 11.77 26.16
N GLU A 323 -3.07 12.38 25.02
CA GLU A 323 -4.20 11.92 24.20
C GLU A 323 -4.06 10.45 23.79
N SER A 324 -2.88 10.05 23.30
CA SER A 324 -2.63 8.66 22.90
C SER A 324 -2.75 7.70 24.09
N MET A 325 -2.15 8.03 25.23
CA MET A 325 -2.28 7.25 26.46
C MET A 325 -3.73 7.12 26.92
N THR A 326 -4.47 8.24 26.86
CA THR A 326 -5.89 8.25 27.24
C THR A 326 -6.73 7.37 26.31
N ARG A 327 -6.49 7.41 25.00
CA ARG A 327 -7.18 6.54 24.04
C ARG A 327 -6.96 5.06 24.30
N LYS A 328 -5.82 4.68 24.89
CA LYS A 328 -5.51 3.30 25.25
C LYS A 328 -6.17 2.84 26.54
N LEU A 329 -6.29 3.77 27.51
CA LEU A 329 -6.74 3.46 28.86
C LEU A 329 -8.23 3.71 29.09
N VAL A 330 -8.85 4.61 28.32
CA VAL A 330 -10.23 5.04 28.52
C VAL A 330 -11.10 4.57 27.35
N PRO A 331 -12.11 3.72 27.59
CA PRO A 331 -13.06 3.33 26.56
C PRO A 331 -13.76 4.54 25.93
N ARG A 332 -14.00 4.50 24.62
CA ARG A 332 -14.54 5.64 23.83
C ARG A 332 -15.92 6.12 24.28
N ASP A 333 -16.64 5.29 24.98
CA ASP A 333 -18.03 5.50 25.39
C ASP A 333 -18.16 6.13 26.80
N THR A 334 -17.03 6.55 27.41
CA THR A 334 -17.02 7.13 28.76
C THR A 334 -17.05 8.65 28.71
N TRP A 335 -17.68 9.26 29.74
CA TRP A 335 -17.70 10.71 29.93
C TRP A 335 -16.29 11.31 30.06
N ILE A 336 -15.34 10.54 30.60
CA ILE A 336 -13.93 10.90 30.73
C ILE A 336 -13.32 11.16 29.34
N PHE A 337 -13.65 10.34 28.33
CA PHE A 337 -13.18 10.52 26.96
C PHE A 337 -13.72 11.84 26.36
N CYS A 338 -14.97 12.18 26.64
CA CYS A 338 -15.59 13.44 26.21
C CYS A 338 -14.93 14.67 26.87
N LEU A 339 -14.62 14.58 28.16
CA LEU A 339 -13.96 15.64 28.92
C LEU A 339 -12.56 15.92 28.36
N LEU A 340 -11.78 14.88 28.09
CA LEU A 340 -10.42 14.98 27.53
C LEU A 340 -10.42 15.53 26.11
N LYS A 341 -11.48 15.25 25.32
CA LYS A 341 -11.70 15.84 24.00
C LYS A 341 -12.02 17.34 24.07
N GLY A 342 -12.70 17.77 25.16
CA GLY A 342 -12.96 19.19 25.48
C GLY A 342 -11.68 19.94 25.84
N ILE A 343 -10.84 19.37 26.70
CA ILE A 343 -9.53 19.93 27.07
C ILE A 343 -8.64 20.16 25.85
N LYS A 344 -8.63 19.24 24.88
CA LYS A 344 -7.86 19.38 23.61
C LYS A 344 -8.27 20.63 22.81
N ARG A 345 -9.54 21.02 22.85
CA ARG A 345 -10.02 22.22 22.13
C ARG A 345 -9.44 23.49 22.72
N LEU A 346 -9.17 23.51 24.03
CA LEU A 346 -8.59 24.66 24.75
C LEU A 346 -7.08 24.83 24.44
N PHE A 347 -6.37 23.77 24.06
CA PHE A 347 -4.94 23.86 23.71
C PHE A 347 -4.69 24.00 22.19
N LYS A 348 -5.74 24.07 21.36
CA LYS A 348 -5.66 24.32 19.92
C LYS A 348 -5.95 25.76 19.51
N SER A 349 -6.36 26.59 20.43
CA SER A 349 -6.45 28.04 20.30
C SER A 349 -5.11 28.65 20.79
#